data_8f11bc436a09484c3ebf895990dd40d1
#
_entry.id   8f11bc436a09484c3ebf895990dd40d1
#
_cell.length_a   1.000
_cell.length_b   1.000
_cell.length_c   1.000
_cell.angle_alpha   90.00
_cell.angle_beta   90.00
_cell.angle_gamma   90.00
#
_symmetry.space_group_name_H-M   'P 1'
#
loop_
_entity.id
_entity.type
_entity.pdbx_description
1 polymer ?
#
loop_
_entity_poly.entity_id
_entity_poly.type
_entity_poly.pdbx_seq_one_letter_code
_entity_poly.pdbx_strand_id
1 'polypeptide(L)'
;MEKTDLTLYFGNEEGTALVPEVLEEVRYNTNLSTEKLAMERLLKGPTSEKLQPVLDSKVRLIGTSVKDGICYVNFDDTFLQQESRMDPALQIEALVRSLMENGKEIRAVQILVNGKSDQSYKGISLEQPFDGEAVRKKEEQK
;
A
#
# COMPACT_ATOMS: atom_id res chain seq x y z
N MET A 1 22.31 4.47 -11.99
CA MET A 1 21.09 4.41 -11.19
C MET A 1 20.31 5.71 -11.28
N GLU A 2 19.02 5.59 -11.46
CA GLU A 2 18.12 6.74 -11.44
C GLU A 2 17.80 7.16 -10.02
N LYS A 3 17.27 8.38 -9.87
CA LYS A 3 16.80 8.91 -8.58
C LYS A 3 15.36 9.39 -8.75
N THR A 4 14.56 9.21 -7.73
CA THR A 4 13.19 9.72 -7.71
C THR A 4 12.80 10.09 -6.27
N ASP A 5 11.83 10.98 -6.15
CA ASP A 5 11.21 11.26 -4.86
C ASP A 5 10.01 10.34 -4.70
N LEU A 6 9.78 9.85 -3.49
CA LEU A 6 8.63 9.02 -3.16
C LEU A 6 7.86 9.68 -2.04
N THR A 7 6.54 9.66 -2.15
CA THR A 7 5.64 10.03 -1.04
C THR A 7 4.91 8.77 -0.60
N LEU A 8 5.14 8.36 0.62
CA LEU A 8 4.51 7.17 1.20
C LEU A 8 3.64 7.57 2.37
N TYR A 9 2.54 6.87 2.56
CA TYR A 9 1.63 7.13 3.67
C TYR A 9 1.76 6.03 4.71
N PHE A 10 1.97 6.45 5.96
CA PHE A 10 2.07 5.56 7.10
C PHE A 10 1.06 5.97 8.16
N GLY A 11 0.89 5.17 9.20
CA GLY A 11 0.02 5.53 10.30
C GLY A 11 0.70 6.49 11.26
N ASN A 12 -0.10 7.33 11.92
CA ASN A 12 0.38 8.10 13.06
C ASN A 12 0.70 7.14 14.22
N GLU A 13 1.21 7.67 15.31
CA GLU A 13 1.64 6.85 16.46
C GLU A 13 0.51 5.97 17.00
N GLU A 14 -0.71 6.47 17.03
CA GLU A 14 -1.89 5.75 17.51
C GLU A 14 -2.51 4.82 16.46
N GLY A 15 -2.13 4.94 15.20
CA GLY A 15 -2.72 4.15 14.12
C GLY A 15 -4.11 4.61 13.69
N THR A 16 -4.46 5.87 13.96
CA THR A 16 -5.80 6.42 13.73
C THR A 16 -5.89 7.41 12.58
N ALA A 17 -4.76 7.80 12.00
CA ALA A 17 -4.71 8.72 10.88
C ALA A 17 -3.48 8.43 10.03
N LEU A 18 -3.49 8.89 8.78
CA LEU A 18 -2.35 8.73 7.89
C LEU A 18 -1.46 9.96 7.93
N VAL A 19 -0.16 9.71 7.82
CA VAL A 19 0.88 10.73 7.77
C VAL A 19 1.75 10.48 6.55
N PRO A 20 1.90 11.47 5.65
CA PRO A 20 2.82 11.31 4.53
C PRO A 20 4.28 11.39 4.98
N GLU A 21 5.11 10.57 4.37
CA GLU A 21 6.56 10.66 4.52
C GLU A 21 7.16 10.82 3.13
N VAL A 22 7.92 11.88 2.94
CA VAL A 22 8.57 12.16 1.66
C VAL A 22 10.01 11.68 1.74
N LEU A 23 10.38 10.78 0.83
CA LEU A 23 11.75 10.30 0.67
C LEU A 23 12.32 10.98 -0.57
N GLU A 24 13.37 11.77 -0.38
CA GLU A 24 13.99 12.51 -1.48
C GLU A 24 15.16 11.74 -2.07
N GLU A 25 15.32 11.85 -3.39
CA GLU A 25 16.43 11.29 -4.13
C GLU A 25 16.69 9.81 -3.86
N VAL A 26 15.62 9.03 -3.82
CA VAL A 26 15.73 7.59 -3.67
C VAL A 26 16.35 7.01 -4.92
N ARG A 27 17.45 6.29 -4.74
CA ARG A 27 18.14 5.62 -5.85
C ARG A 27 17.48 4.28 -6.14
N TYR A 28 17.29 3.98 -7.39
CA TYR A 28 16.69 2.72 -7.81
C TYR A 28 17.27 2.25 -9.14
N ASN A 29 17.16 0.96 -9.37
CA ASN A 29 17.54 0.35 -10.64
C ASN A 29 16.47 0.68 -11.68
N THR A 30 16.88 1.14 -12.87
CA THR A 30 15.96 1.52 -13.94
C THR A 30 15.05 0.39 -14.43
N ASN A 31 15.41 -0.85 -14.14
CA ASN A 31 14.57 -2.02 -14.45
C ASN A 31 13.45 -2.21 -13.46
N LEU A 32 13.45 -1.48 -12.35
CA LEU A 32 12.43 -1.55 -11.33
C LEU A 32 11.33 -0.55 -11.64
N SER A 33 10.08 -1.00 -11.64
CA SER A 33 8.95 -0.10 -11.82
C SER A 33 8.73 0.78 -10.59
N THR A 34 8.06 1.92 -10.77
CA THR A 34 7.79 2.84 -9.66
C THR A 34 6.88 2.21 -8.61
N GLU A 35 5.88 1.43 -9.03
CA GLU A 35 4.99 0.74 -8.10
C GLU A 35 5.73 -0.32 -7.30
N LYS A 36 6.66 -1.02 -7.92
CA LYS A 36 7.49 -2.00 -7.21
C LYS A 36 8.38 -1.31 -6.18
N LEU A 37 8.99 -0.19 -6.57
CA LEU A 37 9.83 0.60 -5.67
C LEU A 37 9.02 1.10 -4.47
N ALA A 38 7.83 1.64 -4.72
CA ALA A 38 6.95 2.12 -3.65
C ALA A 38 6.58 0.99 -2.70
N MET A 39 6.23 -0.19 -3.25
CA MET A 39 5.90 -1.35 -2.43
C MET A 39 7.07 -1.82 -1.58
N GLU A 40 8.27 -1.86 -2.14
CA GLU A 40 9.46 -2.24 -1.38
C GLU A 40 9.71 -1.29 -0.21
N ARG A 41 9.48 0.00 -0.44
CA ARG A 41 9.66 1.00 0.63
C ARG A 41 8.57 0.93 1.68
N LEU A 42 7.32 0.66 1.29
CA LEU A 42 6.24 0.43 2.25
C LEU A 42 6.52 -0.79 3.13
N LEU A 43 7.02 -1.86 2.53
CA LEU A 43 7.38 -3.07 3.28
C LEU A 43 8.55 -2.85 4.24
N LYS A 44 9.47 -1.98 3.86
CA LYS A 44 10.60 -1.61 4.72
C LYS A 44 10.11 -0.83 5.95
N GLY A 45 9.00 -0.11 5.82
CA GLY A 45 8.42 0.68 6.90
C GLY A 45 8.92 2.11 6.93
N PRO A 46 8.36 2.91 7.86
CA PRO A 46 8.72 4.33 7.97
C PRO A 46 10.12 4.53 8.52
N THR A 47 10.71 5.68 8.19
CA THR A 47 12.02 6.05 8.75
C THR A 47 11.88 6.59 10.17
N SER A 48 10.72 7.13 10.52
CA SER A 48 10.45 7.66 11.86
C SER A 48 9.84 6.59 12.76
N GLU A 49 10.38 6.47 13.97
CA GLU A 49 9.84 5.57 14.99
C GLU A 49 8.48 6.01 15.50
N LYS A 50 8.09 7.25 15.22
CA LYS A 50 6.78 7.78 15.62
C LYS A 50 5.66 7.41 14.66
N LEU A 51 5.98 6.81 13.53
CA LEU A 51 5.00 6.37 12.54
C LEU A 51 4.81 4.86 12.61
N GLN A 52 3.59 4.42 12.30
CA GLN A 52 3.26 3.00 12.26
C GLN A 52 3.44 2.46 10.84
N PRO A 53 4.06 1.28 10.69
CA PRO A 53 4.13 0.63 9.38
C PRO A 53 2.74 0.25 8.89
N VAL A 54 2.55 0.33 7.58
CA VAL A 54 1.29 -0.05 6.93
C VAL A 54 1.16 -1.55 6.83
N LEU A 55 2.26 -2.22 6.58
CA LEU A 55 2.32 -3.67 6.39
C LEU A 55 3.21 -4.29 7.45
N ASP A 56 2.74 -5.39 8.03
CA ASP A 56 3.54 -6.18 8.96
C ASP A 56 4.81 -6.66 8.27
N SER A 57 5.91 -6.70 8.99
CA SER A 57 7.22 -7.14 8.45
C SER A 57 7.21 -8.56 7.89
N LYS A 58 6.22 -9.37 8.25
CA LYS A 58 6.07 -10.74 7.76
C LYS A 58 5.33 -10.83 6.43
N VAL A 59 4.72 -9.73 5.97
CA VAL A 59 3.98 -9.74 4.71
C VAL A 59 4.94 -9.95 3.55
N ARG A 60 4.58 -10.88 2.66
CA ARG A 60 5.37 -11.20 1.49
C ARG A 60 4.65 -10.77 0.21
N LEU A 61 5.34 -9.96 -0.57
CA LEU A 61 4.88 -9.52 -1.87
C LEU A 61 5.35 -10.53 -2.92
N ILE A 62 4.39 -11.05 -3.70
CA ILE A 62 4.70 -11.94 -4.82
C ILE A 62 5.08 -11.11 -6.04
N GLY A 63 4.32 -10.04 -6.33
CA GLY A 63 4.62 -9.19 -7.48
C GLY A 63 3.62 -8.07 -7.64
N THR A 64 3.94 -7.18 -8.57
CA THR A 64 3.09 -6.06 -8.95
C THR A 64 3.00 -5.97 -10.48
N SER A 65 1.90 -5.43 -10.97
CA SER A 65 1.75 -5.08 -12.38
C SER A 65 0.75 -3.95 -12.51
N VAL A 66 0.85 -3.20 -13.61
CA VAL A 66 -0.11 -2.13 -13.91
C VAL A 66 -0.72 -2.42 -15.27
N LYS A 67 -2.04 -2.42 -15.34
CA LYS A 67 -2.78 -2.61 -16.58
C LYS A 67 -4.04 -1.77 -16.56
N ASP A 68 -4.25 -0.98 -17.60
CA ASP A 68 -5.44 -0.14 -17.76
C ASP A 68 -5.72 0.76 -16.56
N GLY A 69 -4.66 1.32 -15.97
CA GLY A 69 -4.77 2.24 -14.83
C GLY A 69 -4.95 1.56 -13.48
N ILE A 70 -4.97 0.23 -13.44
CA ILE A 70 -5.10 -0.51 -12.19
C ILE A 70 -3.76 -1.14 -11.83
N CYS A 71 -3.29 -0.87 -10.63
CA CYS A 71 -2.12 -1.52 -10.08
C CYS A 71 -2.55 -2.78 -9.34
N TYR A 72 -2.09 -3.93 -9.81
CA TYR A 72 -2.32 -5.22 -9.17
C TYR A 72 -1.17 -5.49 -8.21
N VAL A 73 -1.48 -5.66 -6.94
CA VAL A 73 -0.49 -5.96 -5.91
C VAL A 73 -0.82 -7.34 -5.36
N ASN A 74 0.06 -8.29 -5.66
CA ASN A 74 -0.17 -9.69 -5.30
C ASN A 74 0.68 -10.08 -4.11
N PHE A 75 0.03 -10.40 -2.99
CA PHE A 75 0.68 -10.91 -1.78
C PHE A 75 0.40 -12.40 -1.65
N ASP A 76 1.17 -13.06 -0.80
CA ASP A 76 0.77 -14.39 -0.33
C ASP A 76 -0.21 -14.23 0.85
N ASP A 77 -0.58 -15.35 1.48
CA ASP A 77 -1.56 -15.34 2.56
C ASP A 77 -1.09 -14.63 3.85
N THR A 78 0.18 -14.29 3.94
CA THR A 78 0.68 -13.49 5.08
C THR A 78 0.03 -12.13 5.17
N PHE A 79 -0.46 -11.58 4.04
CA PHE A 79 -1.23 -10.33 4.06
C PHE A 79 -2.48 -10.46 4.94
N LEU A 80 -3.15 -11.59 4.91
CA LEU A 80 -4.38 -11.82 5.68
C LEU A 80 -4.13 -12.07 7.17
N GLN A 81 -2.88 -12.37 7.53
CA GLN A 81 -2.49 -12.77 8.88
C GLN A 81 -1.86 -11.62 9.69
N GLN A 82 -1.96 -10.41 9.19
CA GLN A 82 -1.28 -9.27 9.80
C GLN A 82 -1.81 -8.95 11.20
N GLU A 83 -0.89 -8.59 12.07
CA GLU A 83 -1.18 -7.97 13.36
C GLU A 83 -0.71 -6.52 13.26
N SER A 84 -1.62 -5.58 13.34
CA SER A 84 -1.31 -4.16 13.18
C SER A 84 -2.09 -3.34 14.18
N ARG A 85 -1.49 -2.23 14.63
CA ARG A 85 -2.17 -1.24 15.45
C ARG A 85 -3.07 -0.34 14.62
N MET A 86 -2.86 -0.32 13.30
CA MET A 86 -3.66 0.50 12.41
C MET A 86 -5.04 -0.13 12.19
N ASP A 87 -6.04 0.73 12.03
CA ASP A 87 -7.34 0.32 11.51
C ASP A 87 -7.13 -0.33 10.13
N PRO A 88 -7.70 -1.50 9.87
CA PRO A 88 -7.53 -2.17 8.58
C PRO A 88 -7.89 -1.31 7.37
N ALA A 89 -8.94 -0.48 7.46
CA ALA A 89 -9.30 0.43 6.36
C ALA A 89 -8.20 1.46 6.11
N LEU A 90 -7.54 1.94 7.16
CA LEU A 90 -6.41 2.87 7.02
C LEU A 90 -5.18 2.19 6.40
N GLN A 91 -4.93 0.93 6.73
CA GLN A 91 -3.85 0.18 6.07
C GLN A 91 -4.07 0.14 4.56
N ILE A 92 -5.29 -0.19 4.15
CA ILE A 92 -5.64 -0.26 2.73
C ILE A 92 -5.53 1.13 2.09
N GLU A 93 -6.07 2.17 2.74
CA GLU A 93 -5.98 3.53 2.22
C GLU A 93 -4.53 3.97 2.05
N ALA A 94 -3.67 3.69 3.02
CA ALA A 94 -2.26 4.03 2.95
C ALA A 94 -1.56 3.35 1.77
N LEU A 95 -1.84 2.07 1.58
CA LEU A 95 -1.30 1.30 0.45
C LEU A 95 -1.76 1.91 -0.88
N VAL A 96 -3.05 2.17 -1.02
CA VAL A 96 -3.65 2.70 -2.25
C VAL A 96 -3.10 4.10 -2.55
N ARG A 97 -3.09 4.98 -1.57
CA ARG A 97 -2.60 6.35 -1.76
C ARG A 97 -1.11 6.38 -2.07
N SER A 98 -0.32 5.54 -1.43
CA SER A 98 1.12 5.46 -1.70
C SER A 98 1.39 5.05 -3.14
N LEU A 99 0.63 4.09 -3.66
CA LEU A 99 0.78 3.65 -5.05
C LEU A 99 0.29 4.70 -6.04
N MET A 100 -0.85 5.31 -5.78
CA MET A 100 -1.41 6.34 -6.67
C MET A 100 -0.56 7.60 -6.71
N GLU A 101 0.01 7.99 -5.59
CA GLU A 101 0.84 9.20 -5.50
C GLU A 101 2.13 9.07 -6.30
N ASN A 102 2.70 7.87 -6.36
CA ASN A 102 3.99 7.64 -7.01
C ASN A 102 3.87 7.06 -8.41
N GLY A 103 2.68 6.63 -8.83
CA GLY A 103 2.42 6.09 -10.16
C GLY A 103 1.38 6.93 -10.90
N LYS A 104 1.80 7.77 -11.84
CA LYS A 104 0.92 8.70 -12.55
C LYS A 104 -0.22 8.01 -13.31
N GLU A 105 -0.01 6.77 -13.71
CA GLU A 105 -0.98 5.99 -14.49
C GLU A 105 -1.95 5.23 -13.61
N ILE A 106 -1.71 5.17 -12.30
CA ILE A 106 -2.49 4.34 -11.38
C ILE A 106 -3.71 5.12 -10.89
N ARG A 107 -4.89 4.61 -11.22
CA ARG A 107 -6.17 5.18 -10.79
C ARG A 107 -6.83 4.36 -9.70
N ALA A 108 -6.46 3.09 -9.59
CA ALA A 108 -7.01 2.19 -8.60
C ALA A 108 -6.00 1.08 -8.30
N VAL A 109 -6.20 0.40 -7.20
CA VAL A 109 -5.32 -0.69 -6.75
C VAL A 109 -6.17 -1.92 -6.48
N GLN A 110 -5.81 -3.03 -7.11
CA GLN A 110 -6.41 -4.33 -6.85
C GLN A 110 -5.46 -5.16 -6.00
N ILE A 111 -5.88 -5.45 -4.80
CA ILE A 111 -5.13 -6.33 -3.90
C ILE A 111 -5.48 -7.78 -4.25
N LEU A 112 -4.46 -8.59 -4.45
CA LEU A 112 -4.61 -10.03 -4.70
C LEU A 112 -3.90 -10.79 -3.59
N VAL A 113 -4.44 -11.94 -3.24
CA VAL A 113 -3.82 -12.87 -2.29
C VAL A 113 -3.65 -14.19 -3.00
N ASN A 114 -2.40 -14.62 -3.20
CA ASN A 114 -2.07 -15.80 -4.00
C ASN A 114 -2.73 -15.73 -5.39
N GLY A 115 -2.73 -14.53 -6.00
CA GLY A 115 -3.28 -14.29 -7.32
C GLY A 115 -4.80 -14.19 -7.40
N LYS A 116 -5.50 -14.21 -6.27
CA LYS A 116 -6.97 -14.23 -6.22
C LYS A 116 -7.51 -12.97 -5.58
N SER A 117 -8.68 -12.51 -6.08
CA SER A 117 -9.36 -11.32 -5.56
C SER A 117 -10.52 -11.64 -4.62
N ASP A 118 -10.86 -12.90 -4.41
CA ASP A 118 -12.05 -13.33 -3.68
C ASP A 118 -11.88 -13.42 -2.16
N GLN A 119 -10.85 -12.76 -1.63
CA GLN A 119 -10.54 -12.79 -0.21
C GLN A 119 -11.08 -11.54 0.50
N SER A 120 -11.10 -11.61 1.84
CA SER A 120 -11.41 -10.46 2.69
C SER A 120 -10.30 -10.28 3.70
N TYR A 121 -10.03 -9.02 4.04
CA TYR A 121 -9.06 -8.66 5.07
C TYR A 121 -9.79 -8.01 6.23
N LYS A 122 -9.85 -8.72 7.36
CA LYS A 122 -10.50 -8.23 8.60
C LYS A 122 -11.89 -7.62 8.33
N GLY A 123 -12.69 -8.33 7.52
CA GLY A 123 -14.04 -7.91 7.18
C GLY A 123 -14.16 -6.98 5.98
N ILE A 124 -13.05 -6.59 5.38
CA ILE A 124 -13.06 -5.74 4.18
C ILE A 124 -12.88 -6.62 2.96
N SER A 125 -13.85 -6.62 2.05
CA SER A 125 -13.75 -7.37 0.79
C SER A 125 -12.63 -6.81 -0.08
N LEU A 126 -11.79 -7.70 -0.61
CA LEU A 126 -10.73 -7.33 -1.56
C LEU A 126 -11.15 -7.59 -3.00
N GLU A 127 -12.41 -7.91 -3.23
CA GLU A 127 -12.88 -8.36 -4.55
C GLU A 127 -12.78 -7.26 -5.62
N GLN A 128 -13.13 -6.01 -5.25
CA GLN A 128 -13.10 -4.89 -6.17
C GLN A 128 -11.86 -4.02 -5.97
N PRO A 129 -11.35 -3.40 -7.05
CA PRO A 129 -10.26 -2.44 -6.89
C PRO A 129 -10.63 -1.29 -5.97
N PHE A 130 -9.63 -0.77 -5.25
CA PHE A 130 -9.80 0.39 -4.39
C PHE A 130 -9.25 1.63 -5.08
N ASP A 131 -9.99 2.72 -5.01
CA ASP A 131 -9.45 4.04 -5.21
C ASP A 131 -9.41 4.76 -3.85
N GLY A 132 -8.70 5.85 -3.73
CA GLY A 132 -8.56 6.55 -2.45
C GLY A 132 -9.89 7.04 -1.90
N GLU A 133 -10.84 7.36 -2.76
CA GLU A 133 -12.16 7.83 -2.36
C GLU A 133 -13.04 6.72 -1.81
N ALA A 134 -13.01 5.53 -2.43
CA ALA A 134 -13.81 4.40 -1.99
C ALA A 134 -13.43 3.95 -0.57
N VAL A 135 -12.14 3.95 -0.25
CA VAL A 135 -11.66 3.59 1.08
C VAL A 135 -12.13 4.62 2.11
N ARG A 136 -12.03 5.91 1.79
CA ARG A 136 -12.50 6.97 2.69
C ARG A 136 -13.99 6.90 2.97
N LYS A 137 -14.81 6.58 1.98
CA LYS A 137 -16.25 6.43 2.16
C LYS A 137 -16.59 5.29 3.11
N LYS A 138 -15.89 4.16 3.01
CA LYS A 138 -16.09 3.05 3.95
C LYS A 138 -15.77 3.44 5.37
N GLU A 139 -14.73 4.24 5.56
CA GLU A 139 -14.32 4.70 6.87
C GLU A 139 -15.34 5.67 7.48
N GLU A 140 -15.90 6.57 6.67
CA GLU A 140 -16.93 7.53 7.11
C GLU A 140 -18.22 6.85 7.53
N GLN A 141 -18.49 5.65 7.03
CA GLN A 141 -19.71 4.89 7.34
C GLN A 141 -19.60 4.07 8.61
N LYS A 142 -18.46 4.04 9.26
CA LYS A 142 -18.31 3.38 10.56
C LYS A 142 -18.86 4.25 11.72
#